data_4e651e22f112773e6e0969b6f26bfbf8
#
_entry.id   4e651e22f112773e6e0969b6f26bfbf8
#
_cell.length_a   1.000
_cell.length_b   1.000
_cell.length_c   1.000
_cell.angle_alpha   90.00
_cell.angle_beta   90.00
_cell.angle_gamma   90.00
#
_symmetry.space_group_name_H-M   'P 1'
#
loop_
_entity.id
_entity.type
_entity.pdbx_description
1 polymer ?
#
loop_
_entity_poly.entity_id
_entity_poly.type
_entity_poly.pdbx_seq_one_letter_code
_entity_poly.pdbx_strand_id
1 'polypeptide(L)'
;MQKMTDGNDSGTKIKICGLRRREDILAVNEAKPDYCGFIIEFPSSFRSVTADEVRELVKELDPEIRPVGVFVNAPMELVRTLLDDGTLALAQLHGQEDESYIRELKTYTDKLIIKAFSIKIAEDIEKALQSSADYILLDQGGGGTGKTFDWSLIPEIQRPFFLAGGIGTSNLGQAIQIGRASC
;
A
#
# COMPACT_ATOMS: atom_id res chain seq x y z
N MET A 1 4.02 20.24 16.36
CA MET A 1 3.59 19.34 15.27
C MET A 1 4.38 18.05 15.39
N GLN A 2 3.74 17.01 15.92
CA GLN A 2 4.42 15.74 16.19
C GLN A 2 4.22 14.86 14.95
N LYS A 3 5.29 14.57 14.20
CA LYS A 3 5.26 13.52 13.19
C LYS A 3 4.83 12.24 13.90
N MET A 4 3.72 11.66 13.45
CA MET A 4 3.36 10.29 13.83
C MET A 4 4.40 9.37 13.18
N THR A 5 5.50 9.18 13.88
CA THR A 5 6.39 8.05 13.61
C THR A 5 5.65 6.81 14.11
N ASP A 6 5.48 5.80 13.26
CA ASP A 6 5.08 4.48 13.71
C ASP A 6 6.01 4.11 14.87
N GLY A 7 5.45 4.05 16.07
CA GLY A 7 6.23 3.75 17.28
C GLY A 7 7.03 2.48 17.07
N ASN A 8 8.15 2.39 17.75
CA ASN A 8 9.18 1.33 17.72
C ASN A 8 8.59 -0.08 17.99
N ASP A 9 7.69 -0.54 17.09
CA ASP A 9 7.14 -1.88 17.06
C ASP A 9 7.96 -2.70 16.05
N SER A 10 8.84 -3.55 16.59
CA SER A 10 9.79 -4.39 15.83
C SER A 10 9.13 -5.55 15.07
N GLY A 11 7.79 -5.59 15.03
CA GLY A 11 7.02 -6.63 14.37
C GLY A 11 6.83 -6.40 12.86
N THR A 12 6.68 -7.50 12.11
CA THR A 12 6.23 -7.46 10.72
C THR A 12 4.80 -6.94 10.65
N LYS A 13 4.55 -5.95 9.80
CA LYS A 13 3.23 -5.38 9.55
C LYS A 13 2.55 -6.08 8.38
N ILE A 14 1.25 -6.33 8.49
CA ILE A 14 0.46 -7.02 7.47
C ILE A 14 -0.54 -6.05 6.85
N LYS A 15 -0.63 -6.08 5.52
CA LYS A 15 -1.62 -5.36 4.74
C LYS A 15 -2.44 -6.34 3.89
N ILE A 16 -3.77 -6.33 4.05
CA ILE A 16 -4.71 -7.07 3.20
C ILE A 16 -5.30 -6.09 2.17
N CYS A 17 -5.21 -6.41 0.88
CA CYS A 17 -5.51 -5.47 -0.20
C CYS A 17 -6.60 -5.95 -1.15
N GLY A 18 -7.39 -4.99 -1.68
CA GLY A 18 -8.42 -5.24 -2.67
C GLY A 18 -9.80 -5.49 -2.09
N LEU A 19 -10.08 -4.90 -0.92
CA LEU A 19 -11.38 -4.92 -0.28
C LEU A 19 -12.39 -4.10 -1.10
N ARG A 20 -13.63 -4.58 -1.22
CA ARG A 20 -14.66 -3.90 -2.00
C ARG A 20 -16.09 -4.07 -1.47
N ARG A 21 -16.31 -4.95 -0.52
CA ARG A 21 -17.64 -5.27 0.00
C ARG A 21 -17.64 -5.25 1.52
N ARG A 22 -18.83 -5.14 2.08
CA ARG A 22 -19.04 -5.19 3.53
C ARG A 22 -18.50 -6.49 4.15
N GLU A 23 -18.66 -7.62 3.46
CA GLU A 23 -18.17 -8.92 3.92
C GLU A 23 -16.62 -8.92 4.05
N ASP A 24 -15.94 -8.20 3.14
CA ASP A 24 -14.48 -8.06 3.20
C ASP A 24 -14.07 -7.25 4.45
N ILE A 25 -14.86 -6.22 4.83
CA ILE A 25 -14.62 -5.43 6.06
C ILE A 25 -14.82 -6.29 7.30
N LEU A 26 -15.88 -7.09 7.36
CA LEU A 26 -16.11 -8.01 8.48
C LEU A 26 -14.95 -9.00 8.65
N ALA A 27 -14.46 -9.56 7.54
CA ALA A 27 -13.34 -10.49 7.56
C ALA A 27 -12.03 -9.85 8.03
N VAL A 28 -11.71 -8.62 7.58
CA VAL A 28 -10.48 -7.94 8.05
C VAL A 28 -10.60 -7.45 9.49
N ASN A 29 -11.80 -7.07 9.96
CA ASN A 29 -12.03 -6.74 11.36
C ASN A 29 -11.78 -7.95 12.28
N GLU A 30 -12.12 -9.16 11.82
CA GLU A 30 -11.80 -10.39 12.54
C GLU A 30 -10.30 -10.73 12.47
N ALA A 31 -9.68 -10.58 11.29
CA ALA A 31 -8.27 -10.91 11.06
C ALA A 31 -7.29 -9.91 11.67
N LYS A 32 -7.73 -8.66 11.93
CA LYS A 32 -6.95 -7.56 12.53
C LYS A 32 -5.57 -7.34 11.91
N PRO A 33 -5.45 -7.14 10.57
CA PRO A 33 -4.21 -6.71 9.97
C PRO A 33 -3.88 -5.26 10.38
N ASP A 34 -2.62 -4.84 10.23
CA ASP A 34 -2.24 -3.44 10.48
C ASP A 34 -2.83 -2.47 9.45
N TYR A 35 -2.99 -2.94 8.20
CA TYR A 35 -3.50 -2.15 7.09
C TYR A 35 -4.51 -2.93 6.26
N CYS A 36 -5.46 -2.20 5.66
CA CYS A 36 -6.30 -2.74 4.60
C CYS A 36 -6.30 -1.81 3.39
N GLY A 37 -6.42 -2.34 2.16
CA GLY A 37 -6.28 -1.59 0.92
C GLY A 37 -7.53 -1.62 0.06
N PHE A 38 -7.88 -0.46 -0.52
CA PHE A 38 -8.98 -0.26 -1.47
C PHE A 38 -8.42 0.25 -2.79
N ILE A 39 -8.72 -0.41 -3.90
CA ILE A 39 -8.34 0.07 -5.25
C ILE A 39 -9.41 1.07 -5.67
N ILE A 40 -9.04 2.36 -5.81
CA ILE A 40 -10.01 3.44 -5.94
C ILE A 40 -10.01 3.99 -7.36
N GLU A 41 -11.20 4.13 -7.96
CA GLU A 41 -11.45 4.72 -9.28
C GLU A 41 -10.55 4.15 -10.39
N PHE A 42 -10.34 2.82 -10.38
CA PHE A 42 -9.56 2.11 -11.38
C PHE A 42 -10.38 0.98 -12.04
N PRO A 43 -11.28 1.29 -12.99
CA PRO A 43 -12.24 0.34 -13.58
C PRO A 43 -11.61 -0.88 -14.26
N SER A 44 -10.32 -0.81 -14.63
CA SER A 44 -9.60 -1.96 -15.18
C SER A 44 -9.39 -3.09 -14.15
N SER A 45 -9.56 -2.80 -12.87
CA SER A 45 -9.53 -3.80 -11.81
C SER A 45 -10.96 -4.20 -11.42
N PHE A 46 -11.26 -5.49 -11.38
CA PHE A 46 -12.55 -6.00 -10.87
C PHE A 46 -12.73 -5.73 -9.36
N ARG A 47 -11.68 -5.32 -8.67
CA ARG A 47 -11.70 -4.94 -7.25
C ARG A 47 -11.82 -3.43 -7.04
N SER A 48 -12.03 -2.67 -8.11
CA SER A 48 -12.18 -1.22 -8.00
C SER A 48 -13.43 -0.85 -7.22
N VAL A 49 -13.31 0.16 -6.38
CA VAL A 49 -14.41 0.84 -5.68
C VAL A 49 -14.39 2.32 -6.01
N THR A 50 -15.54 2.98 -5.91
CA THR A 50 -15.63 4.43 -6.03
C THR A 50 -15.20 5.14 -4.74
N ALA A 51 -14.93 6.43 -4.83
CA ALA A 51 -14.63 7.27 -3.66
C ALA A 51 -15.75 7.23 -2.61
N ASP A 52 -17.02 7.20 -3.05
CA ASP A 52 -18.15 7.14 -2.13
C ASP A 52 -18.30 5.76 -1.48
N GLU A 53 -18.09 4.68 -2.24
CA GLU A 53 -18.11 3.32 -1.70
C GLU A 53 -17.02 3.13 -0.62
N VAL A 54 -15.81 3.63 -0.83
CA VAL A 54 -14.75 3.50 0.19
C VAL A 54 -15.08 4.28 1.45
N ARG A 55 -15.70 5.47 1.33
CA ARG A 55 -16.17 6.23 2.50
C ARG A 55 -17.18 5.44 3.34
N GLU A 56 -18.11 4.74 2.69
CA GLU A 56 -19.09 3.91 3.41
C GLU A 56 -18.42 2.68 4.05
N LEU A 57 -17.53 1.99 3.32
CA LEU A 57 -16.85 0.81 3.84
C LEU A 57 -15.97 1.12 5.06
N VAL A 58 -15.25 2.24 5.04
CA VAL A 58 -14.36 2.63 6.15
C VAL A 58 -15.13 2.95 7.43
N LYS A 59 -16.39 3.35 7.37
CA LYS A 59 -17.22 3.58 8.58
C LYS A 59 -17.41 2.32 9.42
N GLU A 60 -17.38 1.14 8.81
CA GLU A 60 -17.54 -0.15 9.50
C GLU A 60 -16.16 -0.80 9.82
N LEU A 61 -15.05 -0.17 9.46
CA LEU A 61 -13.71 -0.68 9.71
C LEU A 61 -13.31 -0.49 11.17
N ASP A 62 -12.68 -1.51 11.77
CA ASP A 62 -12.06 -1.41 13.09
C ASP A 62 -11.06 -0.23 13.09
N PRO A 63 -11.16 0.74 14.03
CA PRO A 63 -10.32 1.93 14.06
C PRO A 63 -8.83 1.65 14.29
N GLU A 64 -8.45 0.45 14.73
CA GLU A 64 -7.05 0.02 14.83
C GLU A 64 -6.45 -0.35 13.45
N ILE A 65 -7.29 -0.66 12.45
CA ILE A 65 -6.85 -1.01 11.10
C ILE A 65 -6.74 0.26 10.24
N ARG A 66 -5.57 0.49 9.65
CA ARG A 66 -5.30 1.70 8.87
C ARG A 66 -5.74 1.53 7.40
N PRO A 67 -6.73 2.29 6.89
CA PRO A 67 -7.18 2.22 5.51
C PRO A 67 -6.17 2.86 4.56
N VAL A 68 -5.83 2.15 3.48
CA VAL A 68 -4.90 2.55 2.42
C VAL A 68 -5.65 2.66 1.09
N GLY A 69 -5.66 3.84 0.49
CA GLY A 69 -6.13 4.00 -0.89
C GLY A 69 -5.05 3.59 -1.89
N VAL A 70 -5.38 2.70 -2.80
CA VAL A 70 -4.50 2.29 -3.90
C VAL A 70 -4.95 3.02 -5.17
N PHE A 71 -4.07 3.84 -5.71
CA PHE A 71 -4.31 4.71 -6.85
C PHE A 71 -3.40 4.33 -8.02
N VAL A 72 -3.94 4.37 -9.23
CA VAL A 72 -3.20 4.10 -10.46
C VAL A 72 -3.41 5.28 -11.41
N ASN A 73 -2.42 6.18 -11.53
CA ASN A 73 -2.48 7.40 -12.32
C ASN A 73 -3.70 8.29 -11.99
N ALA A 74 -4.08 8.32 -10.73
CA ALA A 74 -5.24 9.08 -10.29
C ALA A 74 -4.95 10.59 -10.27
N PRO A 75 -5.98 11.44 -10.54
CA PRO A 75 -5.84 12.87 -10.30
C PRO A 75 -5.47 13.17 -8.86
N MET A 76 -4.52 14.08 -8.64
CA MET A 76 -4.04 14.44 -7.30
C MET A 76 -5.15 14.92 -6.38
N GLU A 77 -6.13 15.62 -6.92
CA GLU A 77 -7.29 16.12 -6.18
C GLU A 77 -8.11 14.99 -5.53
N LEU A 78 -8.28 13.85 -6.23
CA LEU A 78 -8.96 12.68 -5.68
C LEU A 78 -8.19 12.10 -4.49
N VAL A 79 -6.87 11.95 -4.64
CA VAL A 79 -5.99 11.42 -3.59
C VAL A 79 -6.03 12.32 -2.36
N ARG A 80 -5.87 13.64 -2.57
CA ARG A 80 -5.93 14.64 -1.50
C ARG A 80 -7.25 14.61 -0.76
N THR A 81 -8.36 14.67 -1.49
CA THR A 81 -9.70 14.72 -0.88
C THR A 81 -9.91 13.56 0.09
N LEU A 82 -9.54 12.33 -0.29
CA LEU A 82 -9.73 11.15 0.55
C LEU A 82 -8.74 11.05 1.73
N LEU A 83 -7.58 11.71 1.64
CA LEU A 83 -6.65 11.85 2.75
C LEU A 83 -7.09 12.96 3.73
N ASP A 84 -7.55 14.09 3.19
CA ASP A 84 -7.92 15.28 3.96
C ASP A 84 -9.24 15.07 4.73
N ASP A 85 -10.22 14.38 4.14
CA ASP A 85 -11.50 14.06 4.81
C ASP A 85 -11.38 12.93 5.84
N GLY A 86 -10.20 12.32 5.97
CA GLY A 86 -9.91 11.27 6.94
C GLY A 86 -10.39 9.88 6.55
N THR A 87 -10.94 9.69 5.34
CA THR A 87 -11.33 8.36 4.83
C THR A 87 -10.14 7.43 4.76
N LEU A 88 -8.96 7.95 4.37
CA LEU A 88 -7.75 7.17 4.23
C LEU A 88 -6.67 7.62 5.22
N ALA A 89 -5.95 6.67 5.76
CA ALA A 89 -4.76 6.89 6.57
C ALA A 89 -3.48 7.02 5.75
N LEU A 90 -3.40 6.34 4.60
CA LEU A 90 -2.25 6.36 3.67
C LEU A 90 -2.73 6.34 2.22
N ALA A 91 -1.88 6.87 1.32
CA ALA A 91 -2.03 6.69 -0.13
C ALA A 91 -0.94 5.77 -0.66
N GLN A 92 -1.33 4.77 -1.45
CA GLN A 92 -0.43 3.90 -2.22
C GLN A 92 -0.53 4.26 -3.70
N LEU A 93 0.54 4.80 -4.26
CA LEU A 93 0.67 5.18 -5.66
C LEU A 93 1.21 3.99 -6.44
N HIS A 94 0.39 3.36 -7.28
CA HIS A 94 0.66 2.08 -7.93
C HIS A 94 0.72 2.18 -9.46
N GLY A 95 0.69 3.39 -10.01
CA GLY A 95 0.81 3.69 -11.43
C GLY A 95 2.16 4.30 -11.79
N GLN A 96 2.11 5.25 -12.72
CA GLN A 96 3.29 5.95 -13.25
C GLN A 96 3.56 7.29 -12.53
N GLU A 97 2.95 7.50 -11.35
CA GLU A 97 3.19 8.69 -10.53
C GLU A 97 4.70 8.80 -10.24
N ASP A 98 5.29 9.89 -10.70
CA ASP A 98 6.73 10.16 -10.60
C ASP A 98 7.10 10.88 -9.29
N GLU A 99 8.38 11.17 -9.11
CA GLU A 99 8.89 11.87 -7.94
C GLU A 99 8.36 13.32 -7.83
N SER A 100 7.96 13.96 -8.94
CA SER A 100 7.35 15.29 -8.88
C SER A 100 5.96 15.23 -8.29
N TYR A 101 5.16 14.24 -8.69
CA TYR A 101 3.84 13.97 -8.12
C TYR A 101 3.94 13.69 -6.61
N ILE A 102 4.89 12.84 -6.18
CA ILE A 102 5.06 12.49 -4.76
C ILE A 102 5.42 13.74 -3.93
N ARG A 103 6.37 14.53 -4.41
CA ARG A 103 6.80 15.75 -3.70
C ARG A 103 5.67 16.78 -3.64
N GLU A 104 4.93 16.95 -4.71
CA GLU A 104 3.79 17.85 -4.74
C GLU A 104 2.71 17.39 -3.77
N LEU A 105 2.32 16.10 -3.78
CA LEU A 105 1.34 15.55 -2.85
C LEU A 105 1.76 15.78 -1.39
N LYS A 106 3.05 15.62 -1.08
CA LYS A 106 3.60 15.89 0.26
C LYS A 106 3.55 17.35 0.70
N THR A 107 3.33 18.30 -0.20
CA THR A 107 3.10 19.72 0.19
C THR A 107 1.69 19.94 0.72
N TYR A 108 0.75 19.05 0.42
CA TYR A 108 -0.65 19.17 0.79
C TYR A 108 -1.03 18.31 2.00
N THR A 109 -0.28 17.25 2.31
CA THR A 109 -0.66 16.32 3.37
C THR A 109 0.55 15.83 4.18
N ASP A 110 0.34 15.63 5.50
CA ASP A 110 1.29 14.95 6.38
C ASP A 110 1.07 13.43 6.42
N LYS A 111 0.08 12.90 5.67
CA LYS A 111 -0.20 11.47 5.60
C LYS A 111 0.93 10.73 4.87
N LEU A 112 1.13 9.48 5.26
CA LEU A 112 2.19 8.65 4.70
C LEU A 112 1.87 8.19 3.27
N ILE A 113 2.86 8.22 2.41
CA ILE A 113 2.76 7.83 1.00
C ILE A 113 3.59 6.57 0.77
N ILE A 114 2.96 5.57 0.16
CA ILE A 114 3.59 4.35 -0.33
C ILE A 114 3.75 4.49 -1.85
N LYS A 115 4.95 4.28 -2.39
CA LYS A 115 5.14 4.16 -3.85
C LYS A 115 5.44 2.72 -4.22
N ALA A 116 4.65 2.16 -5.13
CA ALA A 116 4.86 0.81 -5.64
C ALA A 116 5.82 0.82 -6.84
N PHE A 117 6.70 -0.17 -6.87
CA PHE A 117 7.69 -0.41 -7.91
C PHE A 117 7.59 -1.84 -8.41
N SER A 118 7.56 -2.01 -9.75
CA SER A 118 7.64 -3.31 -10.38
C SER A 118 9.10 -3.76 -10.46
N ILE A 119 9.43 -4.86 -9.79
CA ILE A 119 10.79 -5.38 -9.69
C ILE A 119 10.98 -6.53 -10.67
N LYS A 120 11.92 -6.36 -11.58
CA LYS A 120 12.36 -7.38 -12.55
C LYS A 120 13.84 -7.67 -12.43
N ILE A 121 14.64 -6.65 -12.09
CA ILE A 121 16.10 -6.70 -11.97
C ILE A 121 16.53 -5.88 -10.74
N ALA A 122 17.77 -6.05 -10.29
CA ALA A 122 18.30 -5.38 -9.11
C ALA A 122 18.27 -3.83 -9.21
N GLU A 123 18.48 -3.29 -10.39
CA GLU A 123 18.46 -1.85 -10.65
C GLU A 123 17.08 -1.21 -10.41
N ASP A 124 16.00 -2.00 -10.49
CA ASP A 124 14.67 -1.50 -10.15
C ASP A 124 14.54 -1.23 -8.64
N ILE A 125 15.21 -2.04 -7.82
CA ILE A 125 15.26 -1.84 -6.36
C ILE A 125 16.09 -0.59 -6.03
N GLU A 126 17.23 -0.40 -6.70
CA GLU A 126 18.05 0.81 -6.51
C GLU A 126 17.25 2.08 -6.81
N LYS A 127 16.45 2.08 -7.89
CA LYS A 127 15.53 3.20 -8.19
C LYS A 127 14.47 3.37 -7.10
N ALA A 128 13.88 2.27 -6.62
CA ALA A 128 12.89 2.34 -5.55
C ALA A 128 13.48 2.95 -4.26
N LEU A 129 14.72 2.62 -3.94
CA LEU A 129 15.41 3.14 -2.74
C LEU A 129 15.63 4.66 -2.78
N GLN A 130 15.66 5.27 -3.97
CA GLN A 130 15.84 6.73 -4.16
C GLN A 130 14.52 7.50 -4.05
N SER A 131 13.37 6.83 -3.96
CA SER A 131 12.08 7.51 -3.89
C SER A 131 11.91 8.35 -2.64
N SER A 132 11.27 9.52 -2.80
CA SER A 132 10.89 10.43 -1.72
C SER A 132 9.63 9.99 -0.96
N ALA A 133 8.97 8.90 -1.36
CA ALA A 133 7.84 8.30 -0.64
C ALA A 133 8.28 7.85 0.77
N ASP A 134 7.36 7.80 1.73
CA ASP A 134 7.66 7.36 3.10
C ASP A 134 7.93 5.85 3.16
N TYR A 135 7.18 5.09 2.37
CA TYR A 135 7.37 3.66 2.15
C TYR A 135 7.53 3.36 0.67
N ILE A 136 8.35 2.36 0.35
CA ILE A 136 8.34 1.72 -0.96
C ILE A 136 7.61 0.39 -0.87
N LEU A 137 6.94 -0.01 -1.95
CA LEU A 137 6.34 -1.33 -2.09
C LEU A 137 7.00 -2.02 -3.29
N LEU A 138 7.60 -3.17 -3.04
CA LEU A 138 8.26 -3.99 -4.06
C LEU A 138 7.29 -5.06 -4.52
N ASP A 139 6.88 -4.99 -5.78
CA ASP A 139 5.90 -5.90 -6.40
C ASP A 139 6.50 -6.54 -7.67
N GLN A 140 6.01 -7.72 -8.02
CA GLN A 140 6.39 -8.40 -9.26
C GLN A 140 5.96 -7.62 -10.52
N GLY A 141 4.93 -6.77 -10.39
CA GLY A 141 4.29 -6.10 -11.53
C GLY A 141 3.23 -6.98 -12.21
N GLY A 142 2.18 -6.34 -12.71
CA GLY A 142 1.04 -7.05 -13.31
C GLY A 142 0.12 -7.70 -12.28
N GLY A 143 -0.38 -6.93 -11.33
CA GLY A 143 -1.17 -7.36 -10.18
C GLY A 143 -2.16 -8.49 -10.43
N GLY A 144 -2.31 -9.40 -9.47
CA GLY A 144 -3.24 -10.54 -9.52
C GLY A 144 -2.73 -11.78 -10.24
N THR A 145 -1.47 -11.83 -10.70
CA THR A 145 -0.88 -12.99 -11.39
C THR A 145 -0.54 -14.15 -10.46
N GLY A 146 -0.50 -13.91 -9.14
CA GLY A 146 -0.09 -14.90 -8.14
C GLY A 146 1.39 -15.30 -8.20
N LYS A 147 2.21 -14.59 -8.99
CA LYS A 147 3.65 -14.84 -9.11
C LYS A 147 4.45 -13.89 -8.25
N THR A 148 5.55 -14.38 -7.69
CA THR A 148 6.57 -13.56 -7.02
C THR A 148 7.68 -13.17 -7.99
N PHE A 149 8.36 -12.05 -7.73
CA PHE A 149 9.69 -11.83 -8.33
C PHE A 149 10.77 -12.59 -7.53
N ASP A 150 11.97 -12.63 -8.05
CA ASP A 150 13.11 -13.25 -7.35
C ASP A 150 13.51 -12.40 -6.13
N TRP A 151 13.13 -12.86 -4.93
CA TRP A 151 13.43 -12.17 -3.69
C TRP A 151 14.92 -12.15 -3.32
N SER A 152 15.77 -12.97 -3.96
CA SER A 152 17.21 -12.91 -3.76
C SER A 152 17.84 -11.61 -4.30
N LEU A 153 17.10 -10.87 -5.12
CA LEU A 153 17.49 -9.54 -5.61
C LEU A 153 17.42 -8.46 -4.50
N ILE A 154 16.69 -8.71 -3.41
CA ILE A 154 16.49 -7.72 -2.33
C ILE A 154 17.76 -7.64 -1.48
N PRO A 155 18.51 -6.52 -1.51
CA PRO A 155 19.65 -6.32 -0.63
C PRO A 155 19.17 -6.03 0.81
N GLU A 156 20.10 -5.85 1.73
CA GLU A 156 19.77 -5.29 3.04
C GLU A 156 19.23 -3.85 2.89
N ILE A 157 17.94 -3.65 3.19
CA ILE A 157 17.25 -2.37 3.04
C ILE A 157 17.07 -1.71 4.41
N GLN A 158 17.63 -0.52 4.59
CA GLN A 158 17.59 0.24 5.85
C GLN A 158 16.31 1.08 6.03
N ARG A 159 15.51 1.25 4.98
CA ARG A 159 14.23 1.98 5.04
C ARG A 159 13.03 1.01 5.13
N PRO A 160 11.90 1.44 5.71
CA PRO A 160 10.71 0.59 5.74
C PRO A 160 10.17 0.35 4.32
N PHE A 161 9.80 -0.90 4.04
CA PHE A 161 9.22 -1.29 2.75
C PHE A 161 8.13 -2.35 2.91
N PHE A 162 7.27 -2.44 1.92
CA PHE A 162 6.31 -3.52 1.76
C PHE A 162 6.81 -4.49 0.69
N LEU A 163 6.69 -5.78 0.96
CA LEU A 163 6.86 -6.84 -0.02
C LEU A 163 5.49 -7.27 -0.52
N ALA A 164 5.29 -7.30 -1.84
CA ALA A 164 4.01 -7.65 -2.46
C ALA A 164 4.21 -8.55 -3.68
N GLY A 165 3.08 -9.02 -4.24
CA GLY A 165 3.05 -9.87 -5.42
C GLY A 165 3.25 -11.35 -5.10
N GLY A 166 2.18 -12.15 -5.30
CA GLY A 166 2.21 -13.60 -5.18
C GLY A 166 2.47 -14.16 -3.78
N ILE A 167 2.29 -13.34 -2.72
CA ILE A 167 2.40 -13.82 -1.35
C ILE A 167 1.16 -14.65 -1.00
N GLY A 168 1.38 -15.83 -0.47
CA GLY A 168 0.35 -16.77 -0.05
C GLY A 168 0.84 -17.68 1.06
N THR A 169 -0.02 -18.61 1.50
CA THR A 169 0.29 -19.51 2.63
C THR A 169 1.57 -20.34 2.45
N SER A 170 1.95 -20.64 1.21
CA SER A 170 3.13 -21.45 0.89
C SER A 170 4.47 -20.70 1.06
N ASN A 171 4.47 -19.35 0.97
CA ASN A 171 5.70 -18.55 0.99
C ASN A 171 5.66 -17.41 2.04
N LEU A 172 4.58 -17.28 2.79
CA LEU A 172 4.41 -16.22 3.79
C LEU A 172 5.54 -16.22 4.83
N GLY A 173 5.97 -17.39 5.30
CA GLY A 173 7.07 -17.49 6.26
C GLY A 173 8.38 -16.89 5.76
N GLN A 174 8.70 -17.11 4.48
CA GLN A 174 9.87 -16.51 3.84
C GLN A 174 9.69 -14.99 3.64
N ALA A 175 8.49 -14.56 3.21
CA ALA A 175 8.19 -13.13 3.04
C ALA A 175 8.36 -12.33 4.34
N ILE A 176 7.93 -12.89 5.48
CA ILE A 176 8.09 -12.28 6.81
C ILE A 176 9.58 -12.10 7.18
N GLN A 177 10.44 -13.07 6.82
CA GLN A 177 11.88 -12.98 7.09
C GLN A 177 12.58 -11.91 6.25
N ILE A 178 12.05 -11.58 5.06
CA ILE A 178 12.62 -10.58 4.15
C ILE A 178 12.22 -9.16 4.56
N GLY A 179 10.99 -8.97 4.99
CA GLY A 179 10.52 -7.63 5.31
C GLY A 179 9.04 -7.59 5.70
N ARG A 180 8.43 -6.41 5.59
CA ARG A 180 7.00 -6.20 5.85
C ARG A 180 6.19 -6.73 4.67
N ALA A 181 5.34 -7.71 4.91
CA ALA A 181 4.56 -8.33 3.84
C ALA A 181 3.27 -7.57 3.55
N SER A 182 2.91 -7.50 2.25
CA SER A 182 1.61 -7.06 1.76
C SER A 182 1.04 -8.12 0.82
N CYS A 183 -0.17 -8.58 1.08
CA CYS A 183 -0.91 -9.53 0.24
C CYS A 183 -1.97 -8.81 -0.61
#